data_8b38f158a5b4fb683727c85b33e63cc5
#
_entry.id   8b38f158a5b4fb683727c85b33e63cc5
#
_cell.length_a   1.000
_cell.length_b   1.000
_cell.length_c   1.000
_cell.angle_alpha   90.00
_cell.angle_beta   90.00
_cell.angle_gamma   90.00
#
_symmetry.space_group_name_H-M   'P 1'
#
loop_
_entity.id
_entity.type
_entity.pdbx_description
1 polymer ?
#
loop_
_entity_poly.entity_id
_entity_poly.type
_entity_poly.pdbx_seq_one_letter_code
_entity_poly.pdbx_strand_id
1 'polypeptide(L)'
;MASDGWTQGKARWLEAMRWRRQIEELLEPFELTLARWLVLEATDELVRETKDAVNQSAVAARCELDRMTVSQVMRTLDEQGLIDRGPAIAPPAYRIWLTPKGKSLCGKVRRRLSAT
;
A
#
# COMPACT_ATOMS: atom_id res chain seq x y z
N MET A 1 -32.72 4.55 -23.40
CA MET A 1 -32.46 4.90 -22.07
C MET A 1 -31.00 5.18 -21.82
N ALA A 2 -30.75 6.25 -21.16
CA ALA A 2 -29.39 6.56 -20.88
C ALA A 2 -28.73 5.45 -20.11
N SER A 3 -27.53 5.15 -20.49
CA SER A 3 -26.72 4.26 -19.71
C SER A 3 -26.70 4.76 -18.29
N ASP A 4 -26.93 3.92 -17.36
CA ASP A 4 -26.89 4.24 -16.00
C ASP A 4 -25.49 4.12 -15.41
N GLY A 5 -24.52 4.61 -16.17
CA GLY A 5 -23.12 4.60 -15.78
C GLY A 5 -22.88 5.31 -14.46
N TRP A 6 -23.57 6.40 -14.21
CA TRP A 6 -23.48 7.09 -12.93
C TRP A 6 -24.02 6.25 -11.80
N THR A 7 -25.23 5.70 -11.92
CA THR A 7 -25.83 4.88 -10.88
C THR A 7 -25.02 3.63 -10.58
N GLN A 8 -24.54 2.95 -11.64
CA GLN A 8 -23.70 1.77 -11.46
C GLN A 8 -22.36 2.12 -10.80
N GLY A 9 -21.71 3.18 -11.26
CA GLY A 9 -20.45 3.61 -10.69
C GLY A 9 -20.60 4.07 -9.25
N LYS A 10 -21.67 4.81 -8.96
CA LYS A 10 -21.97 5.24 -7.59
C LYS A 10 -22.19 4.05 -6.66
N ALA A 11 -22.90 3.02 -7.11
CA ALA A 11 -23.12 1.81 -6.33
C ALA A 11 -21.81 1.11 -5.98
N ARG A 12 -20.91 0.99 -6.97
CA ARG A 12 -19.57 0.43 -6.75
C ARG A 12 -18.77 1.25 -5.75
N TRP A 13 -18.85 2.55 -5.88
CA TRP A 13 -18.13 3.46 -4.97
C TRP A 13 -18.63 3.32 -3.54
N LEU A 14 -19.96 3.26 -3.34
CA LEU A 14 -20.54 3.05 -2.02
C LEU A 14 -20.16 1.71 -1.41
N GLU A 15 -20.14 0.65 -2.22
CA GLU A 15 -19.66 -0.66 -1.78
C GLU A 15 -18.19 -0.60 -1.38
N ALA A 16 -17.37 0.06 -2.18
CA ALA A 16 -15.95 0.22 -1.87
C ALA A 16 -15.74 1.00 -0.57
N MET A 17 -16.56 2.02 -0.32
CA MET A 17 -16.46 2.79 0.91
C MET A 17 -16.84 1.96 2.13
N ARG A 18 -17.87 1.13 2.03
CA ARG A 18 -18.26 0.21 3.11
C ARG A 18 -17.14 -0.83 3.35
N TRP A 19 -16.62 -1.41 2.29
CA TRP A 19 -15.50 -2.35 2.36
C TRP A 19 -14.28 -1.70 3.02
N ARG A 20 -13.95 -0.48 2.62
CA ARG A 20 -12.85 0.28 3.18
C ARG A 20 -12.97 0.42 4.69
N ARG A 21 -14.16 0.78 5.19
CA ARG A 21 -14.38 0.90 6.63
C ARG A 21 -14.14 -0.41 7.36
N GLN A 22 -14.62 -1.52 6.80
CA GLN A 22 -14.41 -2.85 7.37
C GLN A 22 -12.92 -3.20 7.44
N ILE A 23 -12.20 -2.94 6.36
CA ILE A 23 -10.76 -3.23 6.30
C ILE A 23 -9.99 -2.34 7.28
N GLU A 24 -10.34 -1.07 7.37
CA GLU A 24 -9.66 -0.16 8.30
C GLU A 24 -9.85 -0.55 9.76
N GLU A 25 -10.99 -1.11 10.12
CA GLU A 25 -11.21 -1.67 11.45
C GLU A 25 -10.26 -2.85 11.72
N LEU A 26 -10.05 -3.70 10.72
CA LEU A 26 -9.13 -4.84 10.84
C LEU A 26 -7.66 -4.39 10.92
N LEU A 27 -7.33 -3.27 10.28
CA LEU A 27 -5.97 -2.74 10.24
C LEU A 27 -5.61 -1.89 11.45
N GLU A 28 -6.60 -1.40 12.19
CA GLU A 28 -6.38 -0.50 13.32
C GLU A 28 -5.39 -1.03 14.36
N PRO A 29 -5.46 -2.32 14.78
CA PRO A 29 -4.50 -2.85 15.75
C PRO A 29 -3.04 -2.82 15.28
N PHE A 30 -2.83 -2.71 13.98
CA PHE A 30 -1.49 -2.65 13.39
C PHE A 30 -1.03 -1.21 13.12
N GLU A 31 -1.84 -0.23 13.51
CA GLU A 31 -1.57 1.20 13.26
C GLU A 31 -1.43 1.51 11.77
N LEU A 32 -2.23 0.85 10.95
CA LEU A 32 -2.25 1.02 9.50
C LEU A 32 -3.60 1.53 9.03
N THR A 33 -3.57 2.48 8.09
CA THR A 33 -4.72 2.81 7.26
C THR A 33 -4.71 1.91 6.03
N LEU A 34 -5.80 1.88 5.29
CA LEU A 34 -5.84 1.13 4.04
C LEU A 34 -4.76 1.59 3.07
N ALA A 35 -4.56 2.91 2.93
CA ALA A 35 -3.52 3.44 2.04
C ALA A 35 -2.13 2.97 2.47
N ARG A 36 -1.82 2.99 3.75
CA ARG A 36 -0.54 2.51 4.27
C ARG A 36 -0.35 1.02 4.00
N TRP A 37 -1.38 0.24 4.24
CA TRP A 37 -1.32 -1.20 3.97
C TRP A 37 -1.11 -1.48 2.48
N LEU A 38 -1.85 -0.82 1.60
CA LEU A 38 -1.70 -1.01 0.15
C LEU A 38 -0.27 -0.70 -0.31
N VAL A 39 0.31 0.37 0.19
CA VAL A 39 1.68 0.75 -0.15
C VAL A 39 2.69 -0.26 0.41
N LEU A 40 2.53 -0.67 1.65
CA LEU A 40 3.42 -1.64 2.28
C LEU A 40 3.35 -3.00 1.57
N GLU A 41 2.14 -3.47 1.28
CA GLU A 41 1.93 -4.73 0.56
C GLU A 41 2.53 -4.70 -0.84
N ALA A 42 2.30 -3.61 -1.57
CA ALA A 42 2.85 -3.44 -2.90
C ALA A 42 4.38 -3.42 -2.89
N THR A 43 4.97 -2.76 -1.90
CA THR A 43 6.42 -2.72 -1.74
C THR A 43 6.96 -4.13 -1.47
N ASP A 44 6.33 -4.87 -0.58
CA ASP A 44 6.71 -6.24 -0.27
C ASP A 44 6.62 -7.15 -1.49
N GLU A 45 5.54 -7.04 -2.26
CA GLU A 45 5.37 -7.82 -3.49
C GLU A 45 6.44 -7.50 -4.52
N LEU A 46 6.70 -6.23 -4.75
CA LEU A 46 7.71 -5.80 -5.71
C LEU A 46 9.12 -6.26 -5.31
N VAL A 47 9.45 -6.17 -4.03
CA VAL A 47 10.74 -6.64 -3.53
C VAL A 47 10.92 -8.14 -3.74
N ARG A 48 9.83 -8.91 -3.62
CA ARG A 48 9.89 -10.36 -3.87
C ARG A 48 9.95 -10.73 -5.34
N GLU A 49 9.28 -9.95 -6.19
CA GLU A 49 9.13 -10.26 -7.60
C GLU A 49 10.34 -9.86 -8.45
N THR A 50 11.08 -8.86 -8.00
CA THR A 50 12.17 -8.31 -8.80
C THR A 50 13.49 -8.37 -8.06
N LYS A 51 14.57 -8.53 -8.83
CA LYS A 51 15.94 -8.41 -8.33
C LYS A 51 16.43 -6.97 -8.40
N ASP A 52 15.71 -6.13 -9.13
CA ASP A 52 16.06 -4.73 -9.28
C ASP A 52 15.62 -3.90 -8.08
N ALA A 53 16.17 -2.70 -7.98
CA ALA A 53 15.77 -1.78 -6.92
C ALA A 53 14.31 -1.35 -7.10
N VAL A 54 13.54 -1.38 -6.02
CA VAL A 54 12.17 -0.91 -6.00
C VAL A 54 12.18 0.58 -5.70
N ASN A 55 11.37 1.36 -6.42
CA ASN A 55 11.24 2.80 -6.21
C ASN A 55 9.77 3.20 -6.01
N GLN A 56 9.56 4.43 -5.57
CA GLN A 56 8.21 4.93 -5.30
C GLN A 56 7.30 4.92 -6.53
N SER A 57 7.85 5.18 -7.71
CA SER A 57 7.06 5.18 -8.94
C SER A 57 6.47 3.80 -9.23
N ALA A 58 7.25 2.75 -9.04
CA ALA A 58 6.78 1.38 -9.22
C ALA A 58 5.70 1.03 -8.21
N VAL A 59 5.86 1.45 -6.95
CA VAL A 59 4.86 1.22 -5.91
C VAL A 59 3.56 1.97 -6.23
N ALA A 60 3.66 3.24 -6.62
CA ALA A 60 2.49 4.05 -6.99
C ALA A 60 1.72 3.41 -8.14
N ALA A 61 2.42 2.91 -9.16
CA ALA A 61 1.79 2.24 -10.30
C ALA A 61 1.04 0.99 -9.86
N ARG A 62 1.62 0.19 -8.99
CA ARG A 62 0.97 -1.04 -8.51
C ARG A 62 -0.26 -0.77 -7.66
N CYS A 63 -0.21 0.26 -6.81
CA CYS A 63 -1.34 0.62 -5.94
C CYS A 63 -2.42 1.43 -6.66
N GLU A 64 -2.10 1.98 -7.83
CA GLU A 64 -2.95 2.95 -8.53
C GLU A 64 -3.26 4.17 -7.66
N LEU A 65 -2.30 4.57 -6.83
CA LEU A 65 -2.36 5.76 -6.01
C LEU A 65 -1.49 6.84 -6.63
N ASP A 66 -1.82 8.10 -6.35
CA ASP A 66 -1.02 9.20 -6.86
C ASP A 66 0.34 9.28 -6.14
N ARG A 67 1.31 9.91 -6.80
CA ARG A 67 2.68 9.97 -6.29
C ARG A 67 2.80 10.72 -4.97
N MET A 68 2.00 11.76 -4.79
CA MET A 68 2.02 12.53 -3.55
C MET A 68 1.54 11.71 -2.37
N THR A 69 0.44 10.98 -2.54
CA THR A 69 -0.07 10.06 -1.51
C THR A 69 0.97 9.00 -1.16
N VAL A 70 1.58 8.38 -2.18
CA VAL A 70 2.61 7.35 -1.95
C VAL A 70 3.81 7.93 -1.23
N SER A 71 4.25 9.13 -1.61
CA SER A 71 5.37 9.81 -0.95
C SER A 71 5.09 10.06 0.53
N GLN A 72 3.89 10.54 0.86
CA GLN A 72 3.49 10.78 2.24
C GLN A 72 3.41 9.49 3.05
N VAL A 73 2.84 8.45 2.45
CA VAL A 73 2.71 7.13 3.09
C VAL A 73 4.10 6.52 3.33
N MET A 74 4.99 6.62 2.34
CA MET A 74 6.37 6.12 2.49
C MET A 74 7.09 6.79 3.66
N ARG A 75 6.89 8.09 3.83
CA ARG A 75 7.47 8.82 4.97
C ARG A 75 6.94 8.26 6.29
N THR A 76 5.65 8.02 6.38
CA THR A 76 5.02 7.46 7.57
C THR A 76 5.53 6.05 7.86
N LEU A 77 5.62 5.20 6.83
CA LEU A 77 6.13 3.83 6.98
C LEU A 77 7.60 3.81 7.43
N ASP A 78 8.38 4.75 6.92
CA ASP A 78 9.77 4.93 7.35
C ASP A 78 9.84 5.32 8.83
N GLU A 79 9.03 6.28 9.23
CA GLU A 79 8.94 6.71 10.65
C GLU A 79 8.47 5.59 11.57
N GLN A 80 7.59 4.71 11.07
CA GLN A 80 7.14 3.54 11.82
C GLN A 80 8.18 2.41 11.85
N GLY A 81 9.28 2.55 11.13
CA GLY A 81 10.34 1.54 11.07
C GLY A 81 9.97 0.32 10.24
N LEU A 82 9.04 0.46 9.30
CA LEU A 82 8.55 -0.66 8.48
C LEU A 82 9.28 -0.78 7.15
N ILE A 83 9.84 0.32 6.66
CA ILE A 83 10.64 0.35 5.45
C ILE A 83 11.93 1.12 5.71
N ASP A 84 12.95 0.82 4.89
CA ASP A 84 14.16 1.60 4.79
C ASP A 84 14.29 2.14 3.37
N ARG A 85 14.93 3.29 3.25
CA ARG A 85 15.23 3.92 1.98
C ARG A 85 16.72 4.21 1.92
N GLY A 86 17.32 3.86 0.80
CA GLY A 86 18.73 4.09 0.59
C GLY A 86 19.01 4.71 -0.76
N PRO A 87 20.26 5.10 -1.01
CA PRO A 87 20.63 5.69 -2.28
C PRO A 87 20.36 4.70 -3.41
N ALA A 88 19.76 5.20 -4.47
CA ALA A 88 19.57 4.42 -5.66
C ALA A 88 20.88 4.29 -6.42
N ILE A 89 20.94 3.26 -7.27
CA ILE A 89 22.04 3.09 -8.21
C ILE A 89 22.09 4.28 -9.18
N ALA A 90 20.93 4.89 -9.47
CA ALA A 90 20.81 6.04 -10.35
C ALA A 90 19.95 7.13 -9.67
N PRO A 91 20.56 8.23 -9.21
CA PRO A 91 19.78 9.35 -8.68
C PRO A 91 18.81 9.91 -9.74
N PRO A 92 17.64 10.49 -9.33
CA PRO A 92 17.26 10.87 -7.97
C PRO A 92 16.41 9.83 -7.22
N ALA A 93 16.20 8.64 -7.78
CA ALA A 93 15.32 7.65 -7.17
C ALA A 93 15.99 6.99 -5.96
N TYR A 94 15.19 6.74 -4.94
CA TYR A 94 15.62 5.98 -3.77
C TYR A 94 15.24 4.52 -3.92
N ARG A 95 16.14 3.64 -3.46
CA ARG A 95 15.83 2.23 -3.32
C ARG A 95 15.04 2.02 -2.03
N ILE A 96 14.00 1.21 -2.09
CA ILE A 96 13.10 0.93 -0.96
C ILE A 96 13.11 -0.57 -0.69
N TRP A 97 13.13 -0.94 0.60
CA TRP A 97 12.96 -2.33 1.02
C TRP A 97 12.27 -2.36 2.38
N LEU A 98 11.75 -3.54 2.76
CA LEU A 98 11.13 -3.70 4.07
C LEU A 98 12.18 -4.02 5.12
N THR A 99 11.98 -3.47 6.31
CA THR A 99 12.73 -3.89 7.50
C THR A 99 12.24 -5.26 7.96
N PRO A 100 12.96 -5.96 8.84
CA PRO A 100 12.45 -7.18 9.47
C PRO A 100 11.10 -6.95 10.17
N LYS A 101 10.92 -5.80 10.80
CA LYS A 101 9.65 -5.40 11.41
C LYS A 101 8.54 -5.30 10.36
N GLY A 102 8.84 -4.68 9.22
CA GLY A 102 7.89 -4.54 8.11
C GLY A 102 7.49 -5.89 7.54
N LYS A 103 8.43 -6.78 7.34
CA LYS A 103 8.16 -8.14 6.84
C LYS A 103 7.28 -8.93 7.80
N SER A 104 7.59 -8.87 9.08
CA SER A 104 6.81 -9.52 10.12
C SER A 104 5.38 -8.99 10.16
N LEU A 105 5.22 -7.67 10.08
CA LEU A 105 3.91 -7.03 10.07
C LEU A 105 3.08 -7.47 8.86
N CYS A 106 3.69 -7.52 7.67
CA CYS A 106 3.00 -7.98 6.46
C CYS A 106 2.41 -9.37 6.66
N GLY A 107 3.17 -10.28 7.25
CA GLY A 107 2.69 -11.63 7.54
C GLY A 107 1.49 -11.64 8.47
N LYS A 108 1.55 -10.84 9.53
CA LYS A 108 0.45 -10.73 10.51
C LYS A 108 -0.81 -10.14 9.88
N VAL A 109 -0.66 -9.08 9.11
CA VAL A 109 -1.80 -8.43 8.44
C VAL A 109 -2.44 -9.38 7.43
N ARG A 110 -1.64 -10.05 6.61
CA ARG A 110 -2.17 -11.00 5.63
C ARG A 110 -2.96 -12.12 6.31
N ARG A 111 -2.49 -12.65 7.41
CA ARG A 111 -3.21 -13.68 8.16
C ARG A 111 -4.54 -13.16 8.69
N ARG A 112 -4.56 -11.93 9.23
CA ARG A 112 -5.80 -11.35 9.72
C ARG A 112 -6.80 -11.10 8.61
N LEU A 113 -6.35 -10.56 7.49
CA LEU A 113 -7.24 -10.27 6.35
C LEU A 113 -7.77 -11.54 5.69
N SER A 114 -6.97 -12.60 5.61
CA SER A 114 -7.43 -13.86 5.03
C SER A 114 -8.40 -14.63 5.93
N ALA A 115 -8.49 -14.28 7.19
CA ALA A 115 -9.46 -14.88 8.11
C ALA A 115 -10.85 -14.25 8.01
N THR A 116 -11.04 -13.25 7.17
CA THR A 116 -12.32 -12.52 7.06
C THR A 116 -13.15 -12.88 5.83
#